data_04ef000fd4b0d6c877b07844449f1608
#
_entry.id   04ef000fd4b0d6c877b07844449f1608
#
_cell.length_a   1.000
_cell.length_b   1.000
_cell.length_c   1.000
_cell.angle_alpha   90.00
_cell.angle_beta   90.00
_cell.angle_gamma   90.00
#
_symmetry.space_group_name_H-M   'P 1'
#
loop_
_entity.id
_entity.type
_entity.pdbx_description
1 polymer ?
#
loop_
_entity_poly.entity_id
_entity_poly.type
_entity_poly.pdbx_seq_one_letter_code
_entity_poly.pdbx_strand_id
1 'polypeptide(L)'
;MKRVTGIGGIFFKAKDAPALQAWYKRHLGIDVQEWGGTAFTWTDGEGKPVAGTTIWSIGSAQGDQFAPSTATFMVNYRVADLKGLLAILREGGFIPSSNHLEAQVVLLHILDD
;
A
#
# COMPACT_ATOMS: atom_id res chain seq x y z
N MET A 1 11.97 16.75 -10.08
CA MET A 1 11.14 15.79 -10.85
C MET A 1 10.22 15.04 -9.91
N LYS A 2 8.94 15.00 -10.22
CA LYS A 2 7.98 14.24 -9.41
C LYS A 2 8.05 12.76 -9.79
N ARG A 3 8.46 11.92 -8.85
CA ARG A 3 8.59 10.48 -9.08
C ARG A 3 7.36 9.71 -8.62
N VAL A 4 6.84 10.06 -7.46
CA VAL A 4 5.66 9.41 -6.90
C VAL A 4 4.41 10.14 -7.42
N THR A 5 3.48 9.38 -7.98
CA THR A 5 2.25 9.93 -8.55
C THR A 5 1.04 9.76 -7.64
N GLY A 6 1.13 8.87 -6.64
CA GLY A 6 0.06 8.69 -5.69
C GLY A 6 0.30 7.50 -4.77
N ILE A 7 -0.65 7.27 -3.88
CA ILE A 7 -0.66 6.13 -2.98
C ILE A 7 -1.49 5.03 -3.62
N GLY A 8 -0.83 3.91 -3.96
CA GLY A 8 -1.51 2.78 -4.59
C GLY A 8 -2.17 1.85 -3.59
N GLY A 9 -1.67 1.82 -2.36
CA GLY A 9 -2.28 0.96 -1.35
C GLY A 9 -1.74 1.19 0.04
N ILE A 10 -2.57 0.88 1.02
CA ILE A 10 -2.20 0.89 2.43
C ILE A 10 -2.64 -0.46 2.99
N PHE A 11 -1.67 -1.24 3.48
CA PHE A 11 -1.91 -2.59 3.97
C PHE A 11 -1.37 -2.72 5.38
N PHE A 12 -2.12 -3.35 6.26
CA PHE A 12 -1.62 -3.60 7.61
C PHE A 12 -2.09 -4.94 8.13
N LYS A 13 -1.39 -5.42 9.15
CA LYS A 13 -1.64 -6.73 9.76
C LYS A 13 -2.31 -6.57 11.10
N ALA A 14 -3.15 -7.53 11.44
CA ALA A 14 -3.81 -7.56 12.75
C ALA A 14 -3.86 -9.01 13.24
N LYS A 15 -3.80 -9.18 14.56
CA LYS A 15 -3.91 -10.52 15.18
C LYS A 15 -5.25 -11.16 14.85
N ASP A 16 -6.31 -10.37 14.91
CA ASP A 16 -7.64 -10.82 14.53
C ASP A 16 -8.14 -9.91 13.42
N ALA A 17 -7.67 -10.19 12.20
CA ALA A 17 -8.00 -9.38 11.04
C ALA A 17 -9.51 -9.30 10.79
N PRO A 18 -10.28 -10.41 10.84
CA PRO A 18 -11.72 -10.32 10.66
C PRO A 18 -12.42 -9.41 11.68
N ALA A 19 -12.01 -9.45 12.93
CA ALA A 19 -12.62 -8.59 13.95
C ALA A 19 -12.32 -7.11 13.70
N LEU A 20 -11.08 -6.79 13.32
CA LEU A 20 -10.69 -5.41 13.03
C LEU A 20 -11.36 -4.91 11.76
N GLN A 21 -11.46 -5.74 10.73
CA GLN A 21 -12.19 -5.43 9.50
C GLN A 21 -13.65 -5.08 9.81
N ALA A 22 -14.30 -5.89 10.65
CA ALA A 22 -15.68 -5.65 11.06
C ALA A 22 -15.82 -4.34 11.83
N TRP A 23 -14.83 -4.02 12.66
CA TRP A 23 -14.83 -2.76 13.42
C TRP A 23 -14.80 -1.55 12.48
N TYR A 24 -13.93 -1.57 11.48
CA TYR A 24 -13.84 -0.47 10.50
C TYR A 24 -15.11 -0.35 9.67
N LYS A 25 -15.67 -1.48 9.26
CA LYS A 25 -16.93 -1.48 8.51
C LYS A 25 -18.06 -0.87 9.34
N ARG A 26 -18.14 -1.26 10.60
CA ARG A 26 -19.22 -0.84 11.49
C ARG A 26 -19.09 0.64 11.88
N HIS A 27 -17.90 1.07 12.24
CA HIS A 27 -17.71 2.39 12.85
C HIS A 27 -17.31 3.48 11.86
N LEU A 28 -16.62 3.14 10.79
CA LEU A 28 -16.18 4.12 9.79
C LEU A 28 -16.92 3.98 8.47
N GLY A 29 -17.79 2.98 8.34
CA GLY A 29 -18.56 2.80 7.11
C GLY A 29 -17.73 2.37 5.91
N ILE A 30 -16.54 1.83 6.13
CA ILE A 30 -15.72 1.32 5.03
C ILE A 30 -16.36 0.05 4.49
N ASP A 31 -16.56 -0.01 3.17
CA ASP A 31 -17.16 -1.18 2.52
C ASP A 31 -16.12 -2.30 2.38
N VAL A 32 -15.81 -2.94 3.51
CA VAL A 32 -14.81 -4.01 3.55
C VAL A 32 -15.36 -5.23 2.83
N GLN A 33 -14.67 -5.63 1.76
CA GLN A 33 -15.05 -6.78 0.93
C GLN A 33 -14.58 -8.08 1.57
N GLU A 34 -15.00 -9.20 1.02
CA GLU A 34 -14.65 -10.53 1.55
C GLU A 34 -13.15 -10.78 1.61
N TRP A 35 -12.38 -10.16 0.70
CA TRP A 35 -10.93 -10.33 0.69
C TRP A 35 -10.21 -9.50 1.76
N GLY A 36 -10.93 -8.74 2.58
CA GLY A 36 -10.36 -8.04 3.73
C GLY A 36 -10.04 -6.58 3.52
N GLY A 37 -10.47 -5.99 2.43
CA GLY A 37 -10.20 -4.58 2.14
C GLY A 37 -11.18 -3.96 1.17
N THR A 38 -10.82 -2.80 0.68
CA THR A 38 -11.64 -2.07 -0.28
C THR A 38 -10.74 -1.24 -1.19
N ALA A 39 -11.33 -0.70 -2.24
CA ALA A 39 -10.66 0.20 -3.17
C ALA A 39 -11.30 1.58 -3.10
N PHE A 40 -10.50 2.58 -2.78
CA PHE A 40 -10.96 3.97 -2.80
C PHE A 40 -10.58 4.59 -4.14
N THR A 41 -11.59 4.97 -4.91
CA THR A 41 -11.37 5.69 -6.16
C THR A 41 -10.98 7.13 -5.85
N TRP A 42 -9.92 7.61 -6.50
CA TRP A 42 -9.48 8.97 -6.30
C TRP A 42 -10.50 9.96 -6.83
N THR A 43 -10.64 11.08 -6.15
CA THR A 43 -11.51 12.18 -6.57
C THR A 43 -10.73 13.48 -6.60
N ASP A 44 -11.17 14.43 -7.43
CA ASP A 44 -10.60 15.75 -7.45
C ASP A 44 -11.17 16.61 -6.31
N GLY A 45 -10.78 17.88 -6.25
CA GLY A 45 -11.25 18.80 -5.21
C GLY A 45 -12.75 19.08 -5.24
N GLU A 46 -13.43 18.69 -6.33
CA GLU A 46 -14.88 18.84 -6.48
C GLU A 46 -15.63 17.53 -6.25
N GLY A 47 -14.91 16.46 -5.89
CA GLY A 47 -15.50 15.16 -5.62
C GLY A 47 -15.75 14.31 -6.87
N LYS A 48 -15.23 14.71 -8.02
CA LYS A 48 -15.40 13.93 -9.26
C LYS A 48 -14.32 12.87 -9.36
N PRO A 49 -14.66 11.65 -9.84
CA PRO A 49 -13.67 10.59 -10.00
C PRO A 49 -12.58 11.00 -10.99
N VAL A 50 -11.34 10.67 -10.63
CA VAL A 50 -10.19 10.81 -11.52
C VAL A 50 -9.48 9.46 -11.62
N ALA A 51 -8.58 9.31 -12.59
CA ALA A 51 -7.88 8.06 -12.78
C ALA A 51 -6.97 7.75 -11.60
N GLY A 52 -7.23 6.65 -10.93
CA GLY A 52 -6.43 6.20 -9.81
C GLY A 52 -7.26 5.60 -8.71
N THR A 53 -6.65 4.66 -7.98
CA THR A 53 -7.31 3.92 -6.91
C THR A 53 -6.29 3.65 -5.83
N THR A 54 -6.71 3.79 -4.58
CA THR A 54 -5.92 3.36 -3.42
C THR A 54 -6.59 2.13 -2.83
N ILE A 55 -5.86 1.02 -2.75
CA ILE A 55 -6.31 -0.20 -2.09
C ILE A 55 -6.03 -0.09 -0.61
N TRP A 56 -6.99 -0.49 0.21
CA TRP A 56 -6.84 -0.52 1.66
C TRP A 56 -7.24 -1.92 2.12
N SER A 57 -6.39 -2.55 2.93
CA SER A 57 -6.73 -3.88 3.44
C SER A 57 -6.06 -4.19 4.77
N ILE A 58 -6.68 -5.12 5.50
CA ILE A 58 -6.16 -5.65 6.75
C ILE A 58 -5.97 -7.15 6.56
N GLY A 59 -4.73 -7.61 6.75
CA GLY A 59 -4.42 -9.02 6.67
C GLY A 59 -4.05 -9.62 8.02
N SER A 60 -3.90 -10.94 8.05
CA SER A 60 -3.51 -11.66 9.25
C SER A 60 -2.08 -11.34 9.65
N ALA A 61 -1.85 -11.16 10.95
CA ALA A 61 -0.49 -11.02 11.50
C ALA A 61 0.35 -12.27 11.26
N GLN A 62 -0.28 -13.41 11.00
CA GLN A 62 0.40 -14.66 10.71
C GLN A 62 0.79 -14.80 9.24
N GLY A 63 0.30 -13.92 8.38
CA GLY A 63 0.60 -13.96 6.95
C GLY A 63 2.02 -13.51 6.64
N ASP A 64 2.49 -13.90 5.46
CA ASP A 64 3.85 -13.60 4.98
C ASP A 64 3.85 -12.56 3.84
N GLN A 65 2.76 -11.82 3.68
CA GLN A 65 2.59 -10.89 2.57
C GLN A 65 3.62 -9.76 2.56
N PHE A 66 4.27 -9.50 3.69
CA PHE A 66 5.32 -8.47 3.79
C PHE A 66 6.72 -9.08 3.89
N ALA A 67 6.84 -10.41 3.81
CA ALA A 67 8.13 -11.07 3.96
C ALA A 67 9.14 -10.56 2.92
N PRO A 68 10.43 -10.46 3.27
CA PRO A 68 11.04 -10.83 4.55
C PRO A 68 10.90 -9.78 5.66
N SER A 69 10.17 -8.70 5.44
CA SER A 69 10.00 -7.66 6.44
C SER A 69 9.13 -8.14 7.60
N THR A 70 9.45 -7.67 8.81
CA THR A 70 8.63 -7.90 10.00
C THR A 70 7.70 -6.73 10.30
N ALA A 71 7.63 -5.76 9.40
CA ALA A 71 6.75 -4.61 9.56
C ALA A 71 5.28 -5.03 9.63
N THR A 72 4.47 -4.27 10.35
CA THR A 72 3.04 -4.54 10.52
C THR A 72 2.18 -3.80 9.51
N PHE A 73 2.78 -2.94 8.71
CA PHE A 73 2.05 -2.23 7.66
C PHE A 73 2.97 -2.01 6.46
N MET A 74 2.35 -1.74 5.32
CA MET A 74 3.04 -1.47 4.08
C MET A 74 2.28 -0.39 3.32
N VAL A 75 3.00 0.55 2.74
CA VAL A 75 2.43 1.56 1.85
C VAL A 75 2.94 1.30 0.44
N ASN A 76 2.01 1.21 -0.51
CA ASN A 76 2.34 1.11 -1.92
C ASN A 76 2.35 2.51 -2.53
N TYR A 77 3.44 2.85 -3.19
CA TYR A 77 3.53 4.11 -3.94
C TYR A 77 3.46 3.81 -5.43
N ARG A 78 2.67 4.59 -6.14
CA ARG A 78 2.61 4.54 -7.59
C ARG A 78 3.63 5.53 -8.14
N VAL A 79 4.36 5.12 -9.16
CA VAL A 79 5.42 5.93 -9.75
C VAL A 79 5.27 5.97 -11.28
N ALA A 80 5.75 7.05 -11.88
CA ALA A 80 5.65 7.21 -13.33
C ALA A 80 6.65 6.34 -14.08
N ASP A 81 7.82 6.07 -13.48
CA ASP A 81 8.88 5.30 -14.12
C ASP A 81 9.57 4.42 -13.08
N LEU A 82 9.08 3.19 -12.96
CA LEU A 82 9.60 2.25 -11.98
C LEU A 82 11.07 1.89 -12.25
N LYS A 83 11.41 1.61 -13.50
CA LYS A 83 12.79 1.23 -13.84
C LYS A 83 13.78 2.35 -13.52
N GLY A 84 13.44 3.58 -13.88
CA GLY A 84 14.28 4.72 -13.58
C GLY A 84 14.46 4.96 -12.10
N LEU A 85 13.37 4.82 -11.34
CA LEU A 85 13.44 4.97 -9.88
C LEU A 85 14.31 3.88 -9.26
N LEU A 86 14.15 2.63 -9.67
CA LEU A 86 14.94 1.53 -9.12
C LEU A 86 16.43 1.72 -9.39
N ALA A 87 16.78 2.23 -10.59
CA ALA A 87 18.18 2.51 -10.91
C ALA A 87 18.76 3.57 -9.98
N ILE A 88 18.01 4.63 -9.70
CA ILE A 88 18.44 5.70 -8.79
C ILE A 88 18.61 5.17 -7.37
N LEU A 89 17.68 4.34 -6.91
CA LEU A 89 17.74 3.77 -5.56
C LEU A 89 18.93 2.83 -5.41
N ARG A 90 19.24 2.03 -6.44
CA ARG A 90 20.40 1.13 -6.43
C ARG A 90 21.70 1.92 -6.35
N GLU A 91 21.80 3.03 -7.06
CA GLU A 91 22.97 3.91 -6.99
C GLU A 91 23.15 4.45 -5.56
N GLY A 92 22.06 4.68 -4.84
CA GLY A 92 22.09 5.12 -3.45
C GLY A 92 22.34 4.01 -2.43
N GLY A 93 22.58 2.78 -2.89
CA GLY A 93 22.86 1.66 -2.00
C GLY A 93 21.64 0.86 -1.56
N PHE A 94 20.46 1.18 -2.07
CA PHE A 94 19.25 0.42 -1.75
C PHE A 94 19.17 -0.81 -2.64
N ILE A 95 18.82 -1.94 -2.04
CA ILE A 95 18.64 -3.20 -2.76
C ILE A 95 17.19 -3.63 -2.57
N PRO A 96 16.31 -3.37 -3.56
CA PRO A 96 14.92 -3.78 -3.43
C PRO A 96 14.78 -5.29 -3.57
N SER A 97 13.95 -5.89 -2.73
CA SER A 97 13.54 -7.28 -2.85
C SER A 97 12.24 -7.29 -3.64
N SER A 98 12.30 -7.70 -4.92
CA SER A 98 11.18 -7.54 -5.82
C SER A 98 10.85 -6.04 -5.95
N ASN A 99 9.60 -5.63 -5.73
CA ASN A 99 9.22 -4.21 -5.73
C ASN A 99 9.08 -3.66 -4.31
N HIS A 100 9.67 -4.36 -3.32
CA HIS A 100 9.58 -3.96 -1.93
C HIS A 100 10.85 -3.28 -1.48
N LEU A 101 10.69 -2.16 -0.78
CA LEU A 101 11.78 -1.42 -0.16
C LEU A 101 11.46 -1.28 1.32
N GLU A 102 12.46 -1.58 2.16
CA GLU A 102 12.34 -1.37 3.59
C GLU A 102 13.18 -0.17 3.98
N ALA A 103 12.53 0.87 4.49
CA ALA A 103 13.18 2.10 4.91
C ALA A 103 12.85 2.35 6.38
N GLN A 104 13.81 2.14 7.24
CA GLN A 104 13.74 2.34 8.71
C GLN A 104 12.54 1.66 9.35
N VAL A 105 11.35 2.24 9.27
CA VAL A 105 10.16 1.73 9.97
C VAL A 105 9.00 1.41 9.04
N VAL A 106 9.14 1.65 7.74
CA VAL A 106 8.06 1.50 6.76
C VAL A 106 8.50 0.59 5.63
N LEU A 107 7.68 -0.41 5.32
CA LEU A 107 7.86 -1.20 4.11
C LEU A 107 7.18 -0.48 2.96
N LEU A 108 7.93 -0.26 1.88
CA LEU A 108 7.42 0.40 0.70
C LEU A 108 7.24 -0.61 -0.43
N HIS A 109 6.15 -0.51 -1.14
CA HIS A 109 5.92 -1.27 -2.36
C HIS A 109 5.72 -0.27 -3.50
N ILE A 110 6.49 -0.41 -4.55
CA ILE A 110 6.51 0.55 -5.66
C ILE A 110 5.83 -0.09 -6.86
N LEU A 111 4.83 0.58 -7.39
CA LEU A 111 4.07 0.12 -8.54
C LEU A 111 4.26 1.08 -9.71
N ASP A 112 4.45 0.51 -10.90
CA ASP A 112 4.50 1.31 -12.13
C ASP A 112 3.09 1.80 -12.48
N ASP A 113 3.01 3.02 -12.93
CA ASP A 113 1.74 3.61 -13.34
C ASP A 113 1.22 3.03 -14.66
#